data_8979d0df6e36b4d9410b66f26c143854
#
_entry.id   8979d0df6e36b4d9410b66f26c143854
#
_cell.length_a   1.000
_cell.length_b   1.000
_cell.length_c   1.000
_cell.angle_alpha   90.00
_cell.angle_beta   90.00
_cell.angle_gamma   90.00
#
_symmetry.space_group_name_H-M   'P 1'
#
loop_
_entity.id
_entity.type
_entity.pdbx_description
1 polymer ?
#
loop_
_entity_poly.entity_id
_entity_poly.type
_entity_poly.pdbx_seq_one_letter_code
_entity_poly.pdbx_strand_id
1 'polypeptide(L)'
;MHHHPISIENLSYVYADGTEALRGINLSIQATERVALVGANGSGKSTLLLHLNGLLMPQFGKILVGEYELIPKNLKFIRNFVGLVFQNPDDQIFMPTVGEDIKFGPMNQGITGKNLDYRCSKSLEAVGLAPDLYLSRNASHLSGGEKKRVAIAGVLAMQPQILVLDEPSAQLDPRSRRQLIELLRTLPFTQLIATHDLDLALDLCDRTIILSQGEVVRDGLTEEILSDCPALEQYHLEAPLSYRRPYCLLEDAPFI
;
A
#
# COMPACT_ATOMS: atom_id res chain seq x y z
N MET A 1 -10.26 -20.65 4.35
CA MET A 1 -8.99 -19.92 4.14
C MET A 1 -8.71 -19.17 5.43
N HIS A 2 -7.58 -19.40 6.08
CA HIS A 2 -7.21 -18.63 7.27
C HIS A 2 -6.68 -17.29 6.79
N HIS A 3 -7.46 -16.23 7.00
CA HIS A 3 -7.03 -14.88 6.74
C HIS A 3 -6.15 -14.44 7.93
N HIS A 4 -4.98 -13.87 7.63
CA HIS A 4 -4.04 -13.47 8.66
C HIS A 4 -4.27 -11.99 9.02
N PRO A 5 -4.71 -11.68 10.25
CA PRO A 5 -4.79 -10.31 10.74
C PRO A 5 -3.37 -9.75 10.96
N ILE A 6 -3.27 -8.42 11.00
CA ILE A 6 -2.08 -7.72 11.47
C ILE A 6 -2.37 -7.21 12.87
N SER A 7 -1.44 -7.41 13.80
CA SER A 7 -1.47 -6.80 15.14
C SER A 7 -0.13 -6.12 15.43
N ILE A 8 -0.19 -4.88 15.84
CA ILE A 8 0.96 -4.05 16.21
C ILE A 8 0.76 -3.58 17.64
N GLU A 9 1.72 -3.83 18.50
CA GLU A 9 1.68 -3.45 19.90
C GLU A 9 2.90 -2.60 20.25
N ASN A 10 2.64 -1.34 20.65
CA ASN A 10 3.62 -0.36 21.13
C ASN A 10 4.86 -0.22 20.23
N LEU A 11 4.68 -0.20 18.91
CA LEU A 11 5.76 -0.10 17.94
C LEU A 11 6.37 1.30 17.96
N SER A 12 7.67 1.38 18.24
CA SER A 12 8.45 2.61 18.09
C SER A 12 9.71 2.36 17.27
N TYR A 13 10.10 3.38 16.48
CA TYR A 13 11.26 3.28 15.60
C TYR A 13 11.93 4.63 15.39
N VAL A 14 13.26 4.63 15.54
CA VAL A 14 14.13 5.79 15.33
C VAL A 14 15.17 5.43 14.26
N TYR A 15 15.32 6.25 13.24
CA TYR A 15 16.35 6.09 12.21
C TYR A 15 17.75 6.41 12.77
N ALA A 16 18.80 5.98 12.07
CA ALA A 16 20.19 6.17 12.49
C ALA A 16 20.60 7.65 12.61
N ASP A 17 19.91 8.55 11.91
CA ASP A 17 20.10 10.00 11.99
C ASP A 17 19.39 10.65 13.19
N GLY A 18 18.73 9.86 14.04
CA GLY A 18 17.96 10.33 15.20
C GLY A 18 16.51 10.70 14.90
N THR A 19 16.04 10.57 13.66
CA THR A 19 14.65 10.85 13.31
C THR A 19 13.73 9.80 13.93
N GLU A 20 12.86 10.22 14.85
CA GLU A 20 11.84 9.38 15.48
C GLU A 20 10.63 9.28 14.53
N ALA A 21 10.52 8.15 13.85
CA ALA A 21 9.53 7.96 12.79
C ALA A 21 8.22 7.32 13.26
N LEU A 22 8.27 6.48 14.31
CA LEU A 22 7.09 5.85 14.90
C LEU A 22 7.18 5.91 16.43
N ARG A 23 6.04 6.21 17.07
CA ARG A 23 5.93 6.45 18.52
C ARG A 23 4.77 5.66 19.11
N GLY A 24 5.06 4.49 19.69
CA GLY A 24 4.08 3.69 20.42
C GLY A 24 2.85 3.30 19.61
N ILE A 25 3.01 2.96 18.33
CA ILE A 25 1.90 2.57 17.44
C ILE A 25 1.23 1.32 17.98
N ASN A 26 -0.07 1.41 18.17
CA ASN A 26 -0.95 0.29 18.46
C ASN A 26 -2.01 0.21 17.35
N LEU A 27 -2.08 -0.92 16.65
CA LEU A 27 -2.95 -1.08 15.49
C LEU A 27 -3.31 -2.55 15.29
N SER A 28 -4.57 -2.81 14.95
CA SER A 28 -5.03 -4.12 14.53
C SER A 28 -5.81 -4.00 13.22
N ILE A 29 -5.48 -4.85 12.24
CA ILE A 29 -6.19 -4.91 10.95
C ILE A 29 -6.76 -6.32 10.82
N GLN A 30 -8.07 -6.39 10.57
CA GLN A 30 -8.77 -7.65 10.43
C GLN A 30 -8.57 -8.27 9.05
N ALA A 31 -8.86 -9.57 8.95
CA ALA A 31 -8.82 -10.27 7.67
C ALA A 31 -9.83 -9.67 6.68
N THR A 32 -9.41 -9.51 5.43
CA THR A 32 -10.19 -8.94 4.32
C THR A 32 -10.59 -7.47 4.47
N GLU A 33 -10.14 -6.80 5.51
CA GLU A 33 -10.35 -5.38 5.73
C GLU A 33 -9.53 -4.54 4.73
N ARG A 34 -10.13 -3.45 4.23
CA ARG A 34 -9.45 -2.45 3.40
C ARG A 34 -9.29 -1.19 4.21
N VAL A 35 -8.05 -0.89 4.55
CA VAL A 35 -7.69 0.20 5.45
C VAL A 35 -6.86 1.24 4.71
N ALA A 36 -7.28 2.49 4.75
CA ALA A 36 -6.46 3.62 4.34
C ALA A 36 -5.58 4.10 5.50
N LEU A 37 -4.29 4.29 5.24
CA LEU A 37 -3.36 4.95 6.13
C LEU A 37 -3.04 6.33 5.55
N VAL A 38 -3.60 7.38 6.14
CA VAL A 38 -3.46 8.75 5.65
C VAL A 38 -2.63 9.59 6.62
N GLY A 39 -2.06 10.69 6.14
CA GLY A 39 -1.24 11.58 6.95
C GLY A 39 -0.34 12.43 6.08
N ALA A 40 0.17 13.53 6.61
CA ALA A 40 1.10 14.41 5.93
C ALA A 40 2.41 13.70 5.53
N ASN A 41 3.19 14.31 4.65
CA ASN A 41 4.53 13.81 4.33
C ASN A 41 5.39 13.79 5.60
N GLY A 42 6.16 12.71 5.79
CA GLY A 42 6.98 12.53 6.99
C GLY A 42 6.20 12.06 8.24
N SER A 43 4.90 11.76 8.15
CA SER A 43 4.12 11.27 9.30
C SER A 43 4.48 9.86 9.77
N GLY A 44 5.28 9.09 9.01
CA GLY A 44 5.70 7.74 9.36
C GLY A 44 5.03 6.62 8.54
N LYS A 45 4.15 6.93 7.57
CA LYS A 45 3.40 5.93 6.78
C LYS A 45 4.31 4.88 6.14
N SER A 46 5.24 5.29 5.29
CA SER A 46 6.15 4.35 4.60
C SER A 46 7.00 3.56 5.60
N THR A 47 7.43 4.19 6.70
CA THR A 47 8.16 3.50 7.77
C THR A 47 7.32 2.38 8.38
N LEU A 48 6.04 2.63 8.66
CA LEU A 48 5.11 1.61 9.16
C LEU A 48 4.93 0.47 8.15
N LEU A 49 4.73 0.80 6.85
CA LEU A 49 4.59 -0.21 5.81
C LEU A 49 5.82 -1.10 5.66
N LEU A 50 7.04 -0.53 5.74
CA LEU A 50 8.29 -1.28 5.66
C LEU A 50 8.47 -2.28 6.81
N HIS A 51 7.91 -2.01 7.99
CA HIS A 51 7.89 -2.97 9.08
C HIS A 51 7.01 -4.18 8.78
N LEU A 52 5.85 -3.99 8.12
CA LEU A 52 4.91 -5.09 7.88
C LEU A 52 5.48 -6.20 6.99
N ASN A 53 6.46 -5.88 6.13
CA ASN A 53 7.15 -6.85 5.28
C ASN A 53 8.53 -7.27 5.86
N GLY A 54 8.93 -6.69 7.00
CA GLY A 54 10.22 -6.95 7.65
C GLY A 54 11.42 -6.41 6.88
N LEU A 55 11.25 -5.32 6.13
CA LEU A 55 12.36 -4.51 5.60
C LEU A 55 12.97 -3.65 6.71
N LEU A 56 12.14 -3.19 7.64
CA LEU A 56 12.56 -2.64 8.92
C LEU A 56 12.12 -3.59 10.04
N MET A 57 12.95 -3.71 11.07
CA MET A 57 12.65 -4.53 12.24
C MET A 57 12.26 -3.64 13.43
N PRO A 58 11.26 -4.03 14.24
CA PRO A 58 10.90 -3.29 15.45
C PRO A 58 12.09 -3.08 16.36
N GLN A 59 12.33 -1.84 16.81
CA GLN A 59 13.28 -1.55 17.87
C GLN A 59 12.61 -1.70 19.25
N PHE A 60 11.32 -1.30 19.32
CA PHE A 60 10.47 -1.48 20.50
C PHE A 60 9.09 -1.94 20.06
N GLY A 61 8.41 -2.68 20.93
CA GLY A 61 7.12 -3.25 20.62
C GLY A 61 7.22 -4.52 19.79
N LYS A 62 6.08 -4.98 19.25
CA LYS A 62 6.02 -6.18 18.43
C LYS A 62 4.99 -6.07 17.32
N ILE A 63 5.19 -6.85 16.27
CA ILE A 63 4.27 -6.99 15.14
C ILE A 63 3.97 -8.48 14.97
N LEU A 64 2.70 -8.81 14.84
CA LEU A 64 2.21 -10.13 14.48
C LEU A 64 1.53 -10.07 13.12
N VAL A 65 1.83 -11.02 12.26
CA VAL A 65 1.15 -11.27 10.99
C VAL A 65 0.53 -12.67 11.10
N GLY A 66 -0.77 -12.72 11.33
CA GLY A 66 -1.43 -13.96 11.75
C GLY A 66 -0.83 -14.45 13.07
N GLU A 67 -0.29 -15.66 13.06
CA GLU A 67 0.36 -16.28 14.21
C GLU A 67 1.88 -16.00 14.28
N TYR A 68 2.44 -15.33 13.26
CA TYR A 68 3.88 -15.14 13.14
C TYR A 68 4.31 -13.77 13.64
N GLU A 69 5.12 -13.77 14.69
CA GLU A 69 5.82 -12.57 15.14
C GLU A 69 6.89 -12.15 14.14
N LEU A 70 7.02 -10.84 13.90
CA LEU A 70 8.03 -10.27 13.01
C LEU A 70 9.41 -10.31 13.66
N ILE A 71 10.07 -11.45 13.53
CA ILE A 71 11.45 -11.72 13.96
C ILE A 71 12.22 -12.40 12.82
N PRO A 72 13.56 -12.37 12.82
CA PRO A 72 14.37 -12.85 11.69
C PRO A 72 14.03 -14.28 11.23
N LYS A 73 13.74 -15.18 12.15
CA LYS A 73 13.39 -16.58 11.81
C LYS A 73 12.09 -16.73 11.02
N ASN A 74 11.16 -15.78 11.15
CA ASN A 74 9.83 -15.82 10.53
C ASN A 74 9.73 -15.00 9.22
N LEU A 75 10.78 -14.24 8.86
CA LEU A 75 10.74 -13.32 7.70
C LEU A 75 10.33 -14.01 6.40
N LYS A 76 10.80 -15.24 6.17
CA LYS A 76 10.45 -15.99 4.95
C LYS A 76 8.93 -16.25 4.86
N PHE A 77 8.30 -16.60 5.98
CA PHE A 77 6.85 -16.82 6.04
C PHE A 77 6.10 -15.50 5.87
N ILE A 78 6.49 -14.46 6.62
CA ILE A 78 5.83 -13.15 6.58
C ILE A 78 5.89 -12.56 5.16
N ARG A 79 7.03 -12.61 4.48
CA ARG A 79 7.19 -12.14 3.09
C ARG A 79 6.39 -12.93 2.05
N ASN A 80 5.97 -14.15 2.36
CA ASN A 80 5.04 -14.89 1.52
C ASN A 80 3.59 -14.45 1.72
N PHE A 81 3.25 -13.95 2.92
CA PHE A 81 1.89 -13.50 3.25
C PHE A 81 1.67 -12.02 2.94
N VAL A 82 2.71 -11.19 3.11
CA VAL A 82 2.62 -9.74 2.95
C VAL A 82 3.32 -9.33 1.66
N GLY A 83 2.54 -8.96 0.66
CA GLY A 83 3.04 -8.32 -0.55
C GLY A 83 3.13 -6.81 -0.35
N LEU A 84 4.29 -6.22 -0.62
CA LEU A 84 4.52 -4.78 -0.54
C LEU A 84 4.73 -4.20 -1.94
N VAL A 85 4.00 -3.14 -2.26
CA VAL A 85 4.16 -2.33 -3.47
C VAL A 85 4.73 -0.98 -3.07
N PHE A 86 5.91 -0.65 -3.57
CA PHE A 86 6.59 0.62 -3.29
C PHE A 86 5.94 1.80 -4.01
N GLN A 87 6.13 3.00 -3.46
CA GLN A 87 5.69 4.25 -4.05
C GLN A 87 6.29 4.45 -5.45
N ASN A 88 7.62 4.30 -5.58
CA ASN A 88 8.30 4.40 -6.85
C ASN A 88 8.52 2.99 -7.44
N PRO A 89 7.95 2.66 -8.61
CA PRO A 89 8.14 1.34 -9.22
C PRO A 89 9.58 1.05 -9.65
N ASP A 90 10.43 2.06 -9.85
CA ASP A 90 11.85 1.87 -10.18
C ASP A 90 12.65 1.31 -8.99
N ASP A 91 12.16 1.44 -7.76
CA ASP A 91 12.76 0.82 -6.58
C ASP A 91 12.38 -0.66 -6.44
N GLN A 92 11.42 -1.14 -7.24
CA GLN A 92 10.88 -2.49 -7.18
C GLN A 92 11.23 -3.32 -8.42
N ILE A 93 11.19 -2.72 -9.61
CA ILE A 93 11.48 -3.39 -10.89
C ILE A 93 12.98 -3.34 -11.14
N PHE A 94 13.63 -4.49 -11.19
CA PHE A 94 15.09 -4.57 -11.31
C PHE A 94 15.58 -5.58 -12.35
N MET A 95 14.69 -6.39 -12.93
CA MET A 95 15.05 -7.34 -13.98
C MET A 95 14.97 -6.70 -15.37
N PRO A 96 15.75 -7.20 -16.35
CA PRO A 96 15.76 -6.67 -17.71
C PRO A 96 14.41 -6.70 -18.42
N THR A 97 13.64 -7.77 -18.22
CA THR A 97 12.32 -7.94 -18.84
C THR A 97 11.20 -8.02 -17.79
N VAL A 98 10.01 -7.62 -18.20
CA VAL A 98 8.80 -7.72 -17.38
C VAL A 98 8.55 -9.16 -16.92
N GLY A 99 8.73 -10.13 -17.82
CA GLY A 99 8.50 -11.54 -17.49
C GLY A 99 9.48 -12.07 -16.45
N GLU A 100 10.75 -11.70 -16.54
CA GLU A 100 11.77 -12.06 -15.55
C GLU A 100 11.47 -11.45 -14.19
N ASP A 101 11.05 -10.18 -14.18
CA ASP A 101 10.73 -9.45 -12.95
C ASP A 101 9.54 -10.07 -12.21
N ILE A 102 8.43 -10.32 -12.92
CA ILE A 102 7.23 -10.93 -12.34
C ILE A 102 7.49 -12.37 -11.86
N LYS A 103 8.35 -13.13 -12.55
CA LYS A 103 8.72 -14.52 -12.18
C LYS A 103 9.57 -14.58 -10.92
N PHE A 104 10.31 -13.53 -10.59
CA PHE A 104 11.27 -13.54 -9.50
C PHE A 104 10.67 -13.91 -8.15
N GLY A 105 9.56 -13.27 -7.77
CA GLY A 105 8.87 -13.54 -6.51
C GLY A 105 8.38 -15.00 -6.39
N PRO A 106 7.55 -15.49 -7.31
CA PRO A 106 7.08 -16.88 -7.32
C PRO A 106 8.22 -17.91 -7.36
N MET A 107 9.31 -17.65 -8.09
CA MET A 107 10.47 -18.56 -8.11
C MET A 107 11.13 -18.67 -6.73
N ASN A 108 11.22 -17.60 -5.97
CA ASN A 108 11.70 -17.62 -4.59
C ASN A 108 10.76 -18.38 -3.64
N GLN A 109 9.48 -18.53 -4.01
CA GLN A 109 8.53 -19.40 -3.33
C GLN A 109 8.65 -20.88 -3.77
N GLY A 110 9.55 -21.20 -4.71
CA GLY A 110 9.73 -22.56 -5.25
C GLY A 110 8.73 -22.93 -6.36
N ILE A 111 8.01 -21.96 -6.90
CA ILE A 111 7.07 -22.19 -8.01
C ILE A 111 7.84 -22.27 -9.33
N THR A 112 7.58 -23.30 -10.13
CA THR A 112 8.28 -23.54 -11.39
C THR A 112 7.35 -24.03 -12.51
N GLY A 113 7.86 -24.10 -13.74
CA GLY A 113 7.17 -24.70 -14.88
C GLY A 113 5.85 -23.99 -15.22
N LYS A 114 4.87 -24.76 -15.71
CA LYS A 114 3.58 -24.23 -16.18
C LYS A 114 2.81 -23.40 -15.13
N ASN A 115 2.97 -23.73 -13.85
CA ASN A 115 2.30 -22.97 -12.78
C ASN A 115 2.91 -21.56 -12.65
N LEU A 116 4.23 -21.44 -12.80
CA LEU A 116 4.92 -20.14 -12.82
C LEU A 116 4.42 -19.28 -13.98
N ASP A 117 4.42 -19.83 -15.20
CA ASP A 117 3.98 -19.10 -16.39
C ASP A 117 2.50 -18.68 -16.27
N TYR A 118 1.65 -19.56 -15.76
CA TYR A 118 0.24 -19.26 -15.50
C TYR A 118 0.07 -18.09 -14.52
N ARG A 119 0.77 -18.12 -13.35
CA ARG A 119 0.69 -17.04 -12.36
C ARG A 119 1.14 -15.70 -12.94
N CYS A 120 2.24 -15.69 -13.71
CA CYS A 120 2.75 -14.48 -14.35
C CYS A 120 1.76 -13.91 -15.36
N SER A 121 1.20 -14.76 -16.24
CA SER A 121 0.20 -14.31 -17.20
C SER A 121 -1.05 -13.77 -16.51
N LYS A 122 -1.56 -14.49 -15.51
CA LYS A 122 -2.75 -14.04 -14.76
C LYS A 122 -2.54 -12.74 -13.99
N SER A 123 -1.36 -12.52 -13.43
CA SER A 123 -1.06 -11.27 -12.73
C SER A 123 -0.99 -10.07 -13.69
N LEU A 124 -0.43 -10.26 -14.90
CA LEU A 124 -0.44 -9.23 -15.95
C LEU A 124 -1.86 -8.93 -16.43
N GLU A 125 -2.67 -9.97 -16.73
CA GLU A 125 -4.07 -9.80 -17.10
C GLU A 125 -4.85 -9.00 -16.05
N ALA A 126 -4.64 -9.33 -14.76
CA ALA A 126 -5.30 -8.66 -13.65
C ALA A 126 -5.04 -7.14 -13.63
N VAL A 127 -3.83 -6.71 -13.97
CA VAL A 127 -3.48 -5.28 -14.06
C VAL A 127 -3.76 -4.65 -15.44
N GLY A 128 -4.46 -5.37 -16.32
CA GLY A 128 -4.84 -4.88 -17.66
C GLY A 128 -3.68 -4.82 -18.66
N LEU A 129 -2.65 -5.65 -18.48
CA LEU A 129 -1.53 -5.78 -19.40
C LEU A 129 -1.58 -7.14 -20.13
N ALA A 130 -1.60 -7.13 -21.46
CA ALA A 130 -1.65 -8.35 -22.26
C ALA A 130 -0.33 -9.13 -22.16
N PRO A 131 -0.31 -10.39 -21.65
CA PRO A 131 0.92 -11.14 -21.43
C PRO A 131 1.79 -11.28 -22.68
N ASP A 132 1.18 -11.56 -23.83
CA ASP A 132 1.90 -11.74 -25.10
C ASP A 132 2.67 -10.50 -25.55
N LEU A 133 2.23 -9.31 -25.16
CA LEU A 133 2.85 -8.04 -25.49
C LEU A 133 3.88 -7.58 -24.46
N TYR A 134 3.71 -7.99 -23.21
CA TYR A 134 4.49 -7.42 -22.11
C TYR A 134 5.56 -8.37 -21.55
N LEU A 135 5.39 -9.69 -21.55
CA LEU A 135 6.36 -10.60 -20.92
C LEU A 135 7.78 -10.45 -21.43
N SER A 136 7.96 -10.26 -22.75
CA SER A 136 9.29 -10.09 -23.39
C SER A 136 9.76 -8.63 -23.44
N ARG A 137 8.91 -7.68 -23.01
CA ARG A 137 9.22 -6.25 -23.11
C ARG A 137 10.29 -5.85 -22.10
N ASN A 138 11.22 -5.01 -22.52
CA ASN A 138 12.23 -4.45 -21.62
C ASN A 138 11.58 -3.50 -20.63
N ALA A 139 11.87 -3.70 -19.33
CA ALA A 139 11.31 -2.91 -18.24
C ALA A 139 11.65 -1.40 -18.33
N SER A 140 12.82 -1.06 -18.89
CA SER A 140 13.25 0.33 -19.08
C SER A 140 12.42 1.10 -20.13
N HIS A 141 11.70 0.40 -21.01
CA HIS A 141 10.87 1.01 -22.06
C HIS A 141 9.41 1.20 -21.64
N LEU A 142 9.08 0.94 -20.38
CA LEU A 142 7.73 1.12 -19.84
C LEU A 142 7.50 2.59 -19.44
N SER A 143 6.28 3.09 -19.69
CA SER A 143 5.82 4.33 -19.09
C SER A 143 5.67 4.18 -17.57
N GLY A 144 5.63 5.29 -16.80
CA GLY A 144 5.46 5.25 -15.35
C GLY A 144 4.22 4.46 -14.90
N GLY A 145 3.08 4.64 -15.58
CA GLY A 145 1.86 3.89 -15.30
C GLY A 145 1.95 2.40 -15.63
N GLU A 146 2.69 2.02 -16.70
CA GLU A 146 2.96 0.61 -17.02
C GLU A 146 3.89 -0.01 -15.97
N LYS A 147 4.96 0.69 -15.56
CA LYS A 147 5.85 0.25 -14.48
C LYS A 147 5.07 -0.01 -13.19
N LYS A 148 4.19 0.92 -12.79
CA LYS A 148 3.36 0.75 -11.58
C LYS A 148 2.50 -0.52 -11.66
N ARG A 149 1.86 -0.76 -12.82
CA ARG A 149 1.06 -1.98 -13.04
C ARG A 149 1.91 -3.25 -13.02
N VAL A 150 3.10 -3.21 -13.62
CA VAL A 150 4.05 -4.35 -13.57
C VAL A 150 4.52 -4.62 -12.14
N ALA A 151 4.84 -3.60 -11.36
CA ALA A 151 5.22 -3.75 -9.95
C ALA A 151 4.09 -4.41 -9.14
N ILE A 152 2.83 -3.98 -9.34
CA ILE A 152 1.66 -4.62 -8.71
C ILE A 152 1.52 -6.06 -9.20
N ALA A 153 1.66 -6.34 -10.51
CA ALA A 153 1.57 -7.69 -11.06
C ALA A 153 2.62 -8.63 -10.45
N GLY A 154 3.86 -8.16 -10.25
CA GLY A 154 4.92 -8.93 -9.60
C GLY A 154 4.54 -9.38 -8.18
N VAL A 155 3.90 -8.49 -7.42
CA VAL A 155 3.39 -8.81 -6.08
C VAL A 155 2.21 -9.77 -6.16
N LEU A 156 1.25 -9.55 -7.06
CA LEU A 156 0.08 -10.42 -7.22
C LEU A 156 0.44 -11.83 -7.67
N ALA A 157 1.52 -12.00 -8.47
CA ALA A 157 2.03 -13.30 -8.89
C ALA A 157 2.47 -14.18 -7.71
N MET A 158 2.88 -13.57 -6.60
CA MET A 158 3.21 -14.26 -5.35
C MET A 158 1.98 -14.76 -4.60
N GLN A 159 0.78 -14.29 -4.94
CA GLN A 159 -0.49 -14.59 -4.27
C GLN A 159 -0.45 -14.29 -2.76
N PRO A 160 -0.15 -13.05 -2.36
CA PRO A 160 -0.12 -12.68 -0.96
C PRO A 160 -1.52 -12.77 -0.34
N GLN A 161 -1.61 -12.78 0.98
CA GLN A 161 -2.89 -12.69 1.70
C GLN A 161 -3.15 -11.27 2.22
N ILE A 162 -2.09 -10.50 2.38
CA ILE A 162 -2.10 -9.11 2.79
C ILE A 162 -1.37 -8.31 1.71
N LEU A 163 -2.01 -7.28 1.20
CA LEU A 163 -1.44 -6.36 0.21
C LEU A 163 -1.22 -5.00 0.88
N VAL A 164 0.03 -4.59 0.93
CA VAL A 164 0.47 -3.30 1.46
C VAL A 164 0.90 -2.44 0.29
N LEU A 165 0.30 -1.26 0.13
CA LEU A 165 0.59 -0.37 -0.98
C LEU A 165 0.99 1.01 -0.47
N ASP A 166 2.13 1.50 -0.95
CA ASP A 166 2.59 2.87 -0.67
C ASP A 166 2.31 3.75 -1.89
N GLU A 167 1.41 4.73 -1.73
CA GLU A 167 0.98 5.69 -2.76
C GLU A 167 0.68 5.05 -4.12
N PRO A 168 -0.23 4.07 -4.21
CA PRO A 168 -0.40 3.29 -5.43
C PRO A 168 -0.98 4.08 -6.60
N SER A 169 -1.72 5.17 -6.35
CA SER A 169 -2.30 6.05 -7.38
C SER A 169 -1.39 7.19 -7.82
N ALA A 170 -0.25 7.39 -7.13
CA ALA A 170 0.66 8.49 -7.45
C ALA A 170 1.16 8.38 -8.90
N GLN A 171 1.16 9.53 -9.61
CA GLN A 171 1.61 9.67 -11.00
C GLN A 171 0.78 8.89 -12.04
N LEU A 172 -0.38 8.34 -11.66
CA LEU A 172 -1.30 7.74 -12.62
C LEU A 172 -2.20 8.79 -13.26
N ASP A 173 -2.47 8.63 -14.56
CA ASP A 173 -3.52 9.36 -15.23
C ASP A 173 -4.92 8.93 -14.70
N PRO A 174 -5.98 9.72 -14.90
CA PRO A 174 -7.30 9.45 -14.33
C PRO A 174 -7.88 8.08 -14.73
N ARG A 175 -7.59 7.60 -15.95
CA ARG A 175 -8.05 6.30 -16.44
C ARG A 175 -7.32 5.16 -15.72
N SER A 176 -6.01 5.25 -15.64
CA SER A 176 -5.16 4.27 -14.93
C SER A 176 -5.48 4.22 -13.44
N ARG A 177 -5.73 5.38 -12.79
CA ARG A 177 -6.20 5.45 -11.41
C ARG A 177 -7.52 4.69 -11.22
N ARG A 178 -8.52 4.92 -12.08
CA ARG A 178 -9.80 4.21 -12.01
C ARG A 178 -9.63 2.70 -12.15
N GLN A 179 -8.84 2.26 -13.13
CA GLN A 179 -8.54 0.84 -13.34
C GLN A 179 -7.86 0.20 -12.13
N LEU A 180 -6.96 0.94 -11.47
CA LEU A 180 -6.33 0.48 -10.23
C LEU A 180 -7.37 0.30 -9.10
N ILE A 181 -8.26 1.26 -8.89
CA ILE A 181 -9.31 1.18 -7.87
C ILE A 181 -10.23 -0.03 -8.14
N GLU A 182 -10.66 -0.21 -9.39
CA GLU A 182 -11.47 -1.36 -9.80
C GLU A 182 -10.75 -2.69 -9.54
N LEU A 183 -9.47 -2.78 -9.89
CA LEU A 183 -8.64 -3.95 -9.59
C LEU A 183 -8.61 -4.23 -8.08
N LEU A 184 -8.22 -3.24 -7.27
CA LEU A 184 -8.07 -3.41 -5.82
C LEU A 184 -9.38 -3.80 -5.14
N ARG A 185 -10.53 -3.33 -5.64
CA ARG A 185 -11.86 -3.76 -5.15
C ARG A 185 -12.15 -5.24 -5.36
N THR A 186 -11.63 -5.83 -6.44
CA THR A 186 -11.86 -7.25 -6.76
C THR A 186 -10.96 -8.21 -6.01
N LEU A 187 -9.88 -7.72 -5.42
CA LEU A 187 -8.91 -8.57 -4.72
C LEU A 187 -9.46 -9.00 -3.35
N PRO A 188 -9.43 -10.31 -3.04
CA PRO A 188 -9.95 -10.84 -1.78
C PRO A 188 -8.92 -10.76 -0.63
N PHE A 189 -7.97 -9.82 -0.71
CA PHE A 189 -6.88 -9.67 0.26
C PHE A 189 -7.24 -8.66 1.33
N THR A 190 -6.62 -8.79 2.50
CA THR A 190 -6.48 -7.68 3.45
C THR A 190 -5.62 -6.60 2.78
N GLN A 191 -6.05 -5.35 2.80
CA GLN A 191 -5.33 -4.27 2.13
C GLN A 191 -5.04 -3.13 3.11
N LEU A 192 -3.77 -2.71 3.16
CA LEU A 192 -3.36 -1.48 3.84
C LEU A 192 -2.76 -0.53 2.80
N ILE A 193 -3.39 0.61 2.60
CA ILE A 193 -3.07 1.54 1.52
C ILE A 193 -2.65 2.87 2.13
N ALA A 194 -1.35 3.16 2.12
CA ALA A 194 -0.87 4.49 2.45
C ALA A 194 -1.11 5.43 1.27
N THR A 195 -1.81 6.53 1.52
CA THR A 195 -2.11 7.49 0.46
C THR A 195 -2.38 8.89 1.02
N HIS A 196 -2.11 9.91 0.19
CA HIS A 196 -2.59 11.27 0.36
C HIS A 196 -3.82 11.57 -0.53
N ASP A 197 -4.20 10.64 -1.41
CA ASP A 197 -5.40 10.70 -2.25
C ASP A 197 -6.62 10.25 -1.42
N LEU A 198 -7.26 11.23 -0.75
CA LEU A 198 -8.40 10.93 0.13
C LEU A 198 -9.65 10.52 -0.64
N ASP A 199 -9.78 10.89 -1.92
CA ASP A 199 -10.86 10.37 -2.79
C ASP A 199 -10.64 8.89 -3.13
N LEU A 200 -9.37 8.42 -3.26
CA LEU A 200 -9.09 7.00 -3.37
C LEU A 200 -9.46 6.26 -2.08
N ALA A 201 -9.13 6.84 -0.92
CA ALA A 201 -9.49 6.25 0.36
C ALA A 201 -11.01 6.08 0.50
N LEU A 202 -11.81 7.12 0.14
CA LEU A 202 -13.27 7.06 0.11
C LEU A 202 -13.81 6.01 -0.85
N ASP A 203 -13.22 5.94 -2.05
CA ASP A 203 -13.68 5.02 -3.09
C ASP A 203 -13.42 3.55 -2.75
N LEU A 204 -12.40 3.25 -1.93
CA LEU A 204 -11.87 1.88 -1.82
C LEU A 204 -11.88 1.32 -0.40
N CYS A 205 -11.65 2.16 0.63
CA CYS A 205 -11.39 1.69 1.99
C CYS A 205 -12.61 1.87 2.90
N ASP A 206 -12.86 0.88 3.73
CA ASP A 206 -13.96 0.90 4.69
C ASP A 206 -13.55 1.61 5.99
N ARG A 207 -12.25 1.62 6.30
CA ARG A 207 -11.65 2.21 7.50
C ARG A 207 -10.47 3.10 7.14
N THR A 208 -10.33 4.21 7.85
CA THR A 208 -9.21 5.15 7.68
C THR A 208 -8.51 5.37 9.01
N ILE A 209 -7.18 5.35 8.96
CA ILE A 209 -6.28 5.65 10.08
C ILE A 209 -5.50 6.91 9.71
N ILE A 210 -5.53 7.92 10.60
CA ILE A 210 -4.67 9.10 10.44
C ILE A 210 -3.41 8.92 11.27
N LEU A 211 -2.27 8.97 10.58
CA LEU A 211 -0.95 8.98 11.19
C LEU A 211 -0.39 10.40 11.19
N SER A 212 0.00 10.90 12.34
CA SER A 212 0.61 12.22 12.49
C SER A 212 1.80 12.14 13.45
N GLN A 213 2.94 12.68 13.04
CA GLN A 213 4.18 12.71 13.84
C GLN A 213 4.57 11.36 14.47
N GLY A 214 4.35 10.27 13.73
CA GLY A 214 4.66 8.92 14.18
C GLY A 214 3.63 8.27 15.10
N GLU A 215 2.48 8.89 15.33
CA GLU A 215 1.41 8.40 16.19
C GLU A 215 0.10 8.19 15.42
N VAL A 216 -0.69 7.19 15.82
CA VAL A 216 -2.08 7.04 15.34
C VAL A 216 -2.94 8.03 16.12
N VAL A 217 -3.45 9.04 15.41
CA VAL A 217 -4.25 10.12 16.04
C VAL A 217 -5.75 9.96 15.80
N ARG A 218 -6.16 9.23 14.78
CA ARG A 218 -7.56 8.88 14.48
C ARG A 218 -7.62 7.50 13.84
N ASP A 219 -8.67 6.77 14.11
CA ASP A 219 -8.94 5.44 13.59
C ASP A 219 -10.45 5.19 13.62
N GLY A 220 -11.07 4.91 12.48
CA GLY A 220 -12.51 4.73 12.38
C GLY A 220 -13.02 4.55 10.95
N LEU A 221 -14.33 4.61 10.77
CA LEU A 221 -14.95 4.49 9.45
C LEU A 221 -14.48 5.61 8.52
N THR A 222 -14.18 5.25 7.28
CA THR A 222 -13.62 6.19 6.29
C THR A 222 -14.53 7.41 6.09
N GLU A 223 -15.83 7.21 5.95
CA GLU A 223 -16.77 8.31 5.75
C GLU A 223 -16.81 9.27 6.95
N GLU A 224 -16.76 8.75 8.18
CA GLU A 224 -16.76 9.56 9.39
C GLU A 224 -15.48 10.39 9.54
N ILE A 225 -14.32 9.74 9.32
CA ILE A 225 -13.02 10.40 9.45
C ILE A 225 -12.82 11.46 8.37
N LEU A 226 -13.16 11.14 7.11
CA LEU A 226 -12.87 12.03 5.99
C LEU A 226 -13.93 13.13 5.80
N SER A 227 -15.08 13.05 6.48
CA SER A 227 -16.07 14.14 6.52
C SER A 227 -15.79 15.20 7.60
N ASP A 228 -14.96 14.90 8.59
CA ASP A 228 -14.58 15.81 9.67
C ASP A 228 -13.48 16.79 9.20
N CYS A 229 -13.86 17.77 8.37
CA CYS A 229 -12.94 18.75 7.80
C CYS A 229 -12.08 19.47 8.86
N PRO A 230 -12.63 19.97 9.99
CA PRO A 230 -11.82 20.60 11.04
C PRO A 230 -10.74 19.68 11.61
N ALA A 231 -11.06 18.40 11.81
CA ALA A 231 -10.08 17.43 12.29
C ALA A 231 -9.00 17.13 11.24
N LEU A 232 -9.35 17.06 9.95
CA LEU A 232 -8.37 16.87 8.88
C LEU A 232 -7.38 18.04 8.81
N GLU A 233 -7.86 19.29 8.88
CA GLU A 233 -7.02 20.50 8.88
C GLU A 233 -6.04 20.51 10.06
N GLN A 234 -6.46 20.06 11.24
CA GLN A 234 -5.58 19.92 12.43
C GLN A 234 -4.36 19.04 12.15
N TYR A 235 -4.49 18.05 11.26
CA TYR A 235 -3.42 17.11 10.88
C TYR A 235 -2.80 17.44 9.52
N HIS A 236 -3.00 18.68 9.02
CA HIS A 236 -2.49 19.14 7.74
C HIS A 236 -2.98 18.31 6.54
N LEU A 237 -4.22 17.82 6.62
CA LEU A 237 -4.90 17.11 5.55
C LEU A 237 -6.03 18.00 5.00
N GLU A 238 -6.24 17.93 3.69
CA GLU A 238 -7.37 18.59 3.05
C GLU A 238 -8.52 17.58 2.88
N ALA A 239 -9.76 18.05 3.00
CA ALA A 239 -10.92 17.20 2.74
C ALA A 239 -10.90 16.64 1.31
N PRO A 240 -11.44 15.42 1.09
CA PRO A 240 -11.62 14.88 -0.25
C PRO A 240 -12.30 15.86 -1.20
N LEU A 241 -11.86 15.90 -2.45
CA LEU A 241 -12.45 16.81 -3.46
C LEU A 241 -13.95 16.57 -3.64
N SER A 242 -14.39 15.32 -3.49
CA SER A 242 -15.81 14.93 -3.56
C SER A 242 -16.66 15.54 -2.44
N TYR A 243 -16.06 15.92 -1.29
CA TYR A 243 -16.75 16.59 -0.18
C TYR A 243 -16.66 18.12 -0.26
N ARG A 244 -15.78 18.68 -1.09
CA ARG A 244 -15.69 20.12 -1.30
C ARG A 244 -16.94 20.60 -2.02
N ARG A 245 -17.88 21.23 -1.28
CA ARG A 245 -18.97 21.97 -1.91
C ARG A 245 -18.37 23.12 -2.70
N PRO A 246 -18.94 23.49 -3.89
CA PRO A 246 -18.45 24.63 -4.69
C PRO A 246 -18.46 25.98 -3.98
N TYR A 247 -18.94 26.06 -2.75
CA TYR A 247 -19.18 27.31 -2.00
C TYR A 247 -18.29 27.49 -0.75
N CYS A 248 -17.43 26.56 -0.37
CA CYS A 248 -16.56 26.75 0.80
C CYS A 248 -15.34 27.66 0.53
N LEU A 249 -15.18 28.22 -0.67
CA LEU A 249 -14.01 29.01 -1.03
C LEU A 249 -14.26 30.53 -1.15
N LEU A 250 -15.42 31.06 -0.76
CA LEU A 250 -15.74 32.48 -1.06
C LEU A 250 -16.33 33.30 0.10
N GLU A 251 -16.26 32.87 1.36
CA GLU A 251 -16.81 33.74 2.41
C GLU A 251 -15.80 34.59 3.18
N ASP A 252 -14.48 34.42 3.10
CA ASP A 252 -13.57 35.31 3.86
C ASP A 252 -12.18 35.53 3.24
N ALA A 253 -12.06 35.68 1.94
CA ALA A 253 -10.83 36.25 1.38
C ALA A 253 -11.09 37.66 0.83
N PRO A 254 -10.60 38.73 1.47
CA PRO A 254 -10.59 40.04 0.85
C PRO A 254 -9.66 39.98 -0.37
N PHE A 255 -10.20 40.30 -1.53
CA PHE A 255 -9.39 40.55 -2.72
C PHE A 255 -8.43 41.71 -2.41
N ILE A 256 -7.13 41.44 -2.43
CA ILE A 256 -6.07 42.47 -2.50
C ILE A 256 -5.74 42.69 -3.97
#